data_9a91f5cc5e61769a824831940017ce98
#
_entry.id   9a91f5cc5e61769a824831940017ce98
#
_cell.length_a   1.000
_cell.length_b   1.000
_cell.length_c   1.000
_cell.angle_alpha   90.00
_cell.angle_beta   90.00
_cell.angle_gamma   90.00
#
_symmetry.space_group_name_H-M   'P 1'
#
loop_
_entity.id
_entity.type
_entity.pdbx_description
1 polymer ?
#
loop_
_entity_poly.entity_id
_entity_poly.type
_entity_poly.pdbx_seq_one_letter_code
_entity_poly.pdbx_strand_id
1 'polypeptide(L)'
;ATVDRIDRRADSVFSLRKLKAGNKYTAFLTQQDSLSEARLAYLVYEASQTEYVVFDLNGDSVDVYKGAKEIEARREKKTATIRSSLWNCMIENGMKPALAMELSDIYAWSIDFFGLQEGDNFTVVYDRQFVDSTEIGHGTIWGARFEQGGKTYYAIPFVQDGKVSYWDEQGNSLRKNLLKAPLKYSRISSRFSNGRMHPILRIRRPHHGVDYAAPAGTPVVAVGD
;
A
#
# COMPACT_ATOMS: atom_id res chain seq x y z
N ALA A 1 1.03 -41.03 -0.77
CA ALA A 1 -0.38 -41.33 -0.37
C ALA A 1 -1.06 -40.12 0.31
N THR A 2 -0.57 -39.59 1.43
CA THR A 2 -1.22 -38.46 2.13
C THR A 2 -1.07 -37.15 1.37
N VAL A 3 0.09 -36.88 0.80
CA VAL A 3 0.36 -35.66 0.02
C VAL A 3 -0.54 -35.58 -1.22
N ASP A 4 -0.70 -36.67 -1.96
CA ASP A 4 -1.56 -36.73 -3.16
C ASP A 4 -3.05 -36.53 -2.80
N ARG A 5 -3.48 -36.98 -1.61
CA ARG A 5 -4.83 -36.76 -1.12
C ARG A 5 -5.06 -35.30 -0.78
N ILE A 6 -4.09 -34.65 -0.12
CA ILE A 6 -4.12 -33.21 0.19
C ILE A 6 -4.15 -32.41 -1.10
N ASP A 7 -3.29 -32.69 -2.07
CA ASP A 7 -3.19 -31.97 -3.33
C ASP A 7 -4.51 -31.96 -4.10
N ARG A 8 -5.13 -33.15 -4.31
CA ARG A 8 -6.40 -33.26 -5.00
C ARG A 8 -7.56 -32.53 -4.34
N ARG A 9 -7.59 -32.50 -2.99
CA ARG A 9 -8.65 -31.83 -2.24
C ARG A 9 -8.40 -30.33 -2.11
N ALA A 10 -7.14 -29.94 -2.02
CA ALA A 10 -6.74 -28.53 -1.90
C ALA A 10 -7.02 -27.75 -3.18
N ASP A 11 -6.89 -28.34 -4.36
CA ASP A 11 -6.90 -27.64 -5.67
C ASP A 11 -8.17 -26.78 -5.89
N SER A 12 -9.32 -27.20 -5.35
CA SER A 12 -10.57 -26.43 -5.45
C SER A 12 -10.63 -25.23 -4.50
N VAL A 13 -9.83 -25.21 -3.42
CA VAL A 13 -9.84 -24.21 -2.36
C VAL A 13 -8.57 -23.38 -2.38
N PHE A 14 -7.42 -24.08 -2.44
CA PHE A 14 -6.11 -23.46 -2.39
C PHE A 14 -5.07 -24.32 -3.12
N SER A 15 -4.54 -23.84 -4.23
CA SER A 15 -3.50 -24.55 -4.96
C SER A 15 -2.19 -24.59 -4.18
N LEU A 16 -1.62 -25.78 -3.96
CA LEU A 16 -0.34 -25.95 -3.26
C LEU A 16 0.82 -25.25 -3.97
N ARG A 17 0.69 -24.91 -5.26
CA ARG A 17 1.67 -24.11 -6.01
C ARG A 17 1.76 -22.65 -5.50
N LYS A 18 0.78 -22.20 -4.73
CA LYS A 18 0.76 -20.86 -4.10
C LYS A 18 1.44 -20.82 -2.73
N LEU A 19 1.98 -21.94 -2.27
CA LEU A 19 2.80 -21.95 -1.05
C LEU A 19 4.03 -21.08 -1.22
N LYS A 20 4.28 -20.25 -0.23
CA LYS A 20 5.43 -19.34 -0.22
C LYS A 20 6.43 -19.78 0.83
N ALA A 21 7.71 -19.78 0.47
CA ALA A 21 8.78 -19.99 1.42
C ALA A 21 8.78 -18.87 2.49
N GLY A 22 9.03 -19.23 3.75
CA GLY A 22 9.04 -18.31 4.88
C GLY A 22 7.68 -18.08 5.56
N ASN A 23 6.56 -18.51 4.94
CA ASN A 23 5.26 -18.45 5.60
C ASN A 23 5.17 -19.49 6.72
N LYS A 24 4.40 -19.15 7.76
CA LYS A 24 4.27 -19.97 8.97
C LYS A 24 3.31 -21.14 8.74
N TYR A 25 3.69 -22.26 9.33
CA TYR A 25 2.86 -23.46 9.48
C TYR A 25 2.65 -23.75 10.96
N THR A 26 1.43 -24.12 11.34
CA THR A 26 1.10 -24.61 12.66
C THR A 26 0.50 -25.99 12.54
N ALA A 27 1.10 -26.97 13.20
CA ALA A 27 0.63 -28.35 13.26
C ALA A 27 -0.07 -28.57 14.62
N PHE A 28 -1.30 -29.07 14.56
CA PHE A 28 -2.04 -29.53 15.74
C PHE A 28 -2.03 -31.04 15.77
N LEU A 29 -1.53 -31.60 16.86
CA LEU A 29 -1.43 -33.03 17.06
C LEU A 29 -2.53 -33.50 18.03
N THR A 30 -3.06 -34.67 17.78
CA THR A 30 -3.96 -35.38 18.72
C THR A 30 -3.29 -36.66 19.17
N GLN A 31 -3.55 -37.06 20.41
CA GLN A 31 -3.06 -38.28 21.01
C GLN A 31 -4.20 -38.87 21.83
N GLN A 32 -4.55 -40.16 21.59
CA GLN A 32 -5.68 -40.79 22.25
C GLN A 32 -5.36 -41.16 23.71
N ASP A 33 -4.14 -41.61 23.97
CA ASP A 33 -3.61 -41.90 25.29
C ASP A 33 -2.10 -41.66 25.34
N SER A 34 -1.51 -41.72 26.54
CA SER A 34 -0.09 -41.49 26.78
C SER A 34 0.86 -42.53 26.10
N LEU A 35 0.32 -43.65 25.62
CA LEU A 35 1.08 -44.73 24.98
C LEU A 35 0.92 -44.74 23.44
N SER A 36 -0.07 -44.02 22.89
CA SER A 36 -0.30 -43.93 21.47
C SER A 36 0.60 -42.86 20.82
N GLU A 37 0.99 -43.09 19.57
CA GLU A 37 1.72 -42.07 18.79
C GLU A 37 0.84 -40.86 18.50
N ALA A 38 1.44 -39.67 18.66
CA ALA A 38 0.78 -38.43 18.30
C ALA A 38 0.51 -38.37 16.79
N ARG A 39 -0.74 -38.11 16.42
CA ARG A 39 -1.18 -38.01 15.03
C ARG A 39 -1.46 -36.55 14.67
N LEU A 40 -1.04 -36.13 13.45
CA LEU A 40 -1.38 -34.83 12.91
C LEU A 40 -2.89 -34.74 12.63
N ALA A 41 -3.54 -33.86 13.36
CA ALA A 41 -4.99 -33.59 13.27
C ALA A 41 -5.29 -32.45 12.29
N TYR A 42 -4.59 -31.33 12.47
CA TYR A 42 -4.74 -30.17 11.61
C TYR A 42 -3.37 -29.61 11.21
N LEU A 43 -3.28 -29.16 9.97
CA LEU A 43 -2.17 -28.34 9.53
C LEU A 43 -2.73 -26.99 9.05
N VAL A 44 -2.27 -25.91 9.66
CA VAL A 44 -2.66 -24.54 9.30
C VAL A 44 -1.51 -23.83 8.62
N TYR A 45 -1.74 -23.34 7.42
CA TYR A 45 -0.80 -22.55 6.63
C TYR A 45 -1.23 -21.09 6.62
N GLU A 46 -0.41 -20.16 7.11
CA GLU A 46 -0.66 -18.73 7.04
C GLU A 46 -0.31 -18.23 5.64
N ALA A 47 -1.33 -18.06 4.78
CA ALA A 47 -1.15 -17.66 3.37
C ALA A 47 -0.77 -16.17 3.25
N SER A 48 -1.24 -15.33 4.19
CA SER A 48 -0.91 -13.91 4.33
C SER A 48 -0.98 -13.50 5.81
N GLN A 49 -0.84 -12.21 6.08
CA GLN A 49 -1.03 -11.69 7.44
C GLN A 49 -2.48 -11.82 7.93
N THR A 50 -3.44 -11.92 7.01
CA THR A 50 -4.88 -11.92 7.30
C THR A 50 -5.59 -13.21 6.91
N GLU A 51 -4.98 -14.06 6.09
CA GLU A 51 -5.62 -15.28 5.58
C GLU A 51 -4.80 -16.52 5.92
N TYR A 52 -5.49 -17.60 6.23
CA TYR A 52 -4.91 -18.92 6.47
C TYR A 52 -5.70 -20.02 5.79
N VAL A 53 -5.05 -21.15 5.58
CA VAL A 53 -5.64 -22.36 5.02
C VAL A 53 -5.51 -23.46 6.05
N VAL A 54 -6.61 -24.15 6.34
CA VAL A 54 -6.66 -25.28 7.25
C VAL A 54 -6.80 -26.56 6.42
N PHE A 55 -5.93 -27.52 6.71
CA PHE A 55 -6.02 -28.90 6.24
C PHE A 55 -6.46 -29.73 7.45
N ASP A 56 -7.70 -30.18 7.43
CA ASP A 56 -8.26 -31.08 8.44
C ASP A 56 -7.98 -32.54 8.03
N LEU A 57 -7.26 -33.23 8.92
CA LEU A 57 -6.79 -34.61 8.70
C LEU A 57 -7.44 -35.61 9.69
N ASN A 58 -8.44 -35.16 10.47
CA ASN A 58 -9.06 -36.01 11.49
C ASN A 58 -9.97 -37.10 10.91
N GLY A 59 -10.57 -36.88 9.75
CA GLY A 59 -11.48 -37.82 9.11
C GLY A 59 -10.79 -38.82 8.19
N ASP A 60 -11.60 -39.68 7.56
CA ASP A 60 -11.16 -40.57 6.49
C ASP A 60 -10.84 -39.80 5.21
N SER A 61 -11.41 -38.62 5.05
CA SER A 61 -11.09 -37.66 3.99
C SER A 61 -10.31 -36.47 4.54
N VAL A 62 -9.55 -35.82 3.65
CA VAL A 62 -8.92 -34.53 3.96
C VAL A 62 -9.90 -33.44 3.58
N ASP A 63 -10.23 -32.57 4.52
CA ASP A 63 -11.01 -31.37 4.24
C ASP A 63 -10.11 -30.14 4.25
N VAL A 64 -10.33 -29.24 3.29
CA VAL A 64 -9.52 -28.02 3.13
C VAL A 64 -10.44 -26.81 3.09
N TYR A 65 -10.15 -25.82 3.91
CA TYR A 65 -10.91 -24.57 3.93
C TYR A 65 -10.02 -23.38 4.25
N LYS A 66 -10.45 -22.19 3.80
CA LYS A 66 -9.81 -20.93 4.12
C LYS A 66 -10.47 -20.29 5.32
N GLY A 67 -9.66 -19.61 6.12
CA GLY A 67 -10.12 -18.71 7.15
C GLY A 67 -9.44 -17.35 7.04
N ALA A 68 -10.02 -16.36 7.67
CA ALA A 68 -9.47 -15.03 7.82
C ALA A 68 -9.31 -14.71 9.30
N LYS A 69 -8.22 -14.01 9.62
CA LYS A 69 -8.01 -13.45 10.95
C LYS A 69 -8.84 -12.18 11.09
N GLU A 70 -9.32 -11.91 12.30
CA GLU A 70 -10.02 -10.67 12.59
C GLU A 70 -9.05 -9.48 12.47
N ILE A 71 -9.50 -8.45 11.76
CA ILE A 71 -8.75 -7.21 11.58
C ILE A 71 -9.37 -6.16 12.52
N GLU A 72 -8.59 -5.73 13.49
CA GLU A 72 -8.96 -4.60 14.34
C GLU A 72 -8.54 -3.29 13.66
N ALA A 73 -9.50 -2.38 13.45
CA ALA A 73 -9.25 -1.05 12.92
C ALA A 73 -9.24 -0.03 14.06
N ARG A 74 -8.17 0.74 14.20
CA ARG A 74 -8.04 1.82 15.19
C ARG A 74 -7.85 3.14 14.47
N ARG A 75 -8.82 4.05 14.65
CA ARG A 75 -8.77 5.39 14.05
C ARG A 75 -7.73 6.24 14.72
N GLU A 76 -6.90 6.88 13.91
CA GLU A 76 -5.84 7.77 14.35
C GLU A 76 -5.84 9.06 13.51
N LYS A 77 -5.45 10.16 14.14
CA LYS A 77 -5.13 11.43 13.49
C LYS A 77 -3.64 11.67 13.63
N LYS A 78 -2.96 11.87 12.53
CA LYS A 78 -1.54 12.26 12.50
C LYS A 78 -1.36 13.58 11.79
N THR A 79 -0.47 14.41 12.33
CA THR A 79 0.01 15.64 11.71
C THR A 79 1.53 15.57 11.65
N ALA A 80 2.11 15.90 10.52
CA ALA A 80 3.55 15.88 10.35
C ALA A 80 4.02 16.98 9.40
N THR A 81 5.23 17.51 9.66
CA THR A 81 5.87 18.53 8.84
C THR A 81 7.00 17.91 8.04
N ILE A 82 7.05 18.21 6.76
CA ILE A 82 8.08 17.74 5.83
C ILE A 82 9.41 18.43 6.18
N ARG A 83 10.46 17.62 6.39
CA ARG A 83 11.84 18.09 6.58
C ARG A 83 12.75 17.70 5.41
N SER A 84 12.44 16.60 4.72
CA SER A 84 13.21 16.11 3.58
C SER A 84 12.32 15.55 2.49
N SER A 85 11.62 14.45 2.76
CA SER A 85 10.68 13.82 1.84
C SER A 85 9.43 13.35 2.57
N LEU A 86 8.33 13.17 1.85
CA LEU A 86 7.11 12.59 2.43
C LEU A 86 7.39 11.20 3.02
N TRP A 87 8.18 10.37 2.33
CA TRP A 87 8.56 9.04 2.79
C TRP A 87 9.28 9.05 4.14
N ASN A 88 10.33 9.87 4.27
CA ASN A 88 11.06 9.99 5.52
C ASN A 88 10.18 10.55 6.63
N CYS A 89 9.34 11.55 6.31
CA CYS A 89 8.39 12.12 7.23
C CYS A 89 7.40 11.08 7.77
N MET A 90 6.92 10.12 6.94
CA MET A 90 6.07 9.03 7.40
C MET A 90 6.81 8.14 8.41
N ILE A 91 8.02 7.71 8.08
CA ILE A 91 8.83 6.84 8.96
C ILE A 91 9.12 7.52 10.30
N GLU A 92 9.58 8.76 10.28
CA GLU A 92 9.92 9.55 11.47
C GLU A 92 8.72 9.76 12.42
N ASN A 93 7.51 9.78 11.86
CA ASN A 93 6.26 9.95 12.62
C ASN A 93 5.52 8.62 12.88
N GLY A 94 6.17 7.48 12.67
CA GLY A 94 5.61 6.15 12.94
C GLY A 94 4.44 5.76 12.04
N MET A 95 4.36 6.33 10.84
CA MET A 95 3.38 5.98 9.82
C MET A 95 3.97 5.00 8.81
N LYS A 96 3.14 4.12 8.26
CA LYS A 96 3.58 3.20 7.22
C LYS A 96 3.80 3.94 5.89
N PRO A 97 4.89 3.68 5.16
CA PRO A 97 5.12 4.32 3.86
C PRO A 97 4.03 4.10 2.81
N ALA A 98 3.28 2.99 2.91
CA ALA A 98 2.12 2.73 2.06
C ALA A 98 1.05 3.85 2.15
N LEU A 99 0.91 4.50 3.31
CA LEU A 99 0.03 5.66 3.47
C LEU A 99 0.48 6.86 2.62
N ALA A 100 1.81 7.06 2.47
CA ALA A 100 2.34 8.09 1.58
C ALA A 100 1.96 7.84 0.12
N MET A 101 1.96 6.58 -0.30
CA MET A 101 1.56 6.19 -1.65
C MET A 101 0.09 6.53 -1.91
N GLU A 102 -0.78 6.18 -0.97
CA GLU A 102 -2.21 6.46 -1.11
C GLU A 102 -2.51 7.96 -1.07
N LEU A 103 -1.89 8.72 -0.16
CA LEU A 103 -2.00 10.18 -0.15
C LEU A 103 -1.51 10.80 -1.47
N SER A 104 -0.43 10.26 -2.04
CA SER A 104 0.07 10.73 -3.34
C SER A 104 -0.93 10.44 -4.47
N ASP A 105 -1.66 9.34 -4.41
CA ASP A 105 -2.71 9.03 -5.38
C ASP A 105 -3.94 9.94 -5.21
N ILE A 106 -4.37 10.19 -3.97
CA ILE A 106 -5.47 11.10 -3.66
C ILE A 106 -5.21 12.51 -4.20
N TYR A 107 -4.01 13.02 -3.98
CA TYR A 107 -3.64 14.39 -4.35
C TYR A 107 -2.93 14.51 -5.71
N ALA A 108 -2.83 13.44 -6.50
CA ALA A 108 -2.06 13.39 -7.74
C ALA A 108 -2.33 14.53 -8.74
N TRP A 109 -3.55 15.06 -8.74
CA TRP A 109 -3.98 16.16 -9.60
C TRP A 109 -3.82 17.54 -8.95
N SER A 110 -3.59 17.62 -7.65
CA SER A 110 -3.60 18.86 -6.88
C SER A 110 -2.23 19.26 -6.37
N ILE A 111 -1.40 18.30 -5.97
CA ILE A 111 -0.12 18.50 -5.32
C ILE A 111 1.02 17.91 -6.16
N ASP A 112 2.08 18.68 -6.34
CA ASP A 112 3.35 18.18 -6.87
C ASP A 112 4.21 17.63 -5.73
N PHE A 113 4.15 16.32 -5.52
CA PHE A 113 4.94 15.65 -4.47
C PHE A 113 6.46 15.68 -4.71
N PHE A 114 6.92 16.05 -5.91
CA PHE A 114 8.33 16.26 -6.21
C PHE A 114 8.80 17.67 -5.87
N GLY A 115 7.85 18.58 -5.71
CA GLY A 115 8.09 19.96 -5.31
C GLY A 115 7.87 20.23 -3.83
N LEU A 116 7.71 19.18 -2.99
CA LEU A 116 7.60 19.36 -1.54
C LEU A 116 8.85 20.01 -0.97
N GLN A 117 8.64 20.97 -0.08
CA GLN A 117 9.69 21.73 0.55
C GLN A 117 9.67 21.53 2.06
N GLU A 118 10.77 21.87 2.70
CA GLU A 118 10.82 21.95 4.16
C GLU A 118 9.80 22.96 4.65
N GLY A 119 9.00 22.56 5.65
CA GLY A 119 7.91 23.36 6.22
C GLY A 119 6.53 23.01 5.65
N ASP A 120 6.42 22.39 4.48
CA ASP A 120 5.15 21.80 4.03
C ASP A 120 4.67 20.80 5.06
N ASN A 121 3.37 20.71 5.27
CA ASN A 121 2.82 19.84 6.30
C ASN A 121 1.54 19.16 5.84
N PHE A 122 1.19 18.08 6.53
CA PHE A 122 -0.07 17.41 6.30
C PHE A 122 -0.70 16.91 7.61
N THR A 123 -2.00 16.74 7.56
CA THR A 123 -2.79 16.05 8.59
C THR A 123 -3.60 14.99 7.88
N VAL A 124 -3.64 13.78 8.44
CA VAL A 124 -4.45 12.67 7.94
C VAL A 124 -5.20 12.02 9.08
N VAL A 125 -6.47 11.67 8.82
CA VAL A 125 -7.30 10.82 9.70
C VAL A 125 -7.53 9.51 8.97
N TYR A 126 -7.08 8.41 9.54
CA TYR A 126 -7.10 7.10 8.91
C TYR A 126 -7.24 5.99 9.94
N ASP A 127 -7.59 4.80 9.48
CA ASP A 127 -7.65 3.62 10.34
C ASP A 127 -6.34 2.84 10.21
N ARG A 128 -5.65 2.60 11.33
CA ARG A 128 -4.56 1.60 11.42
C ARG A 128 -5.18 0.23 11.57
N GLN A 129 -4.64 -0.75 10.88
CA GLN A 129 -5.14 -2.13 10.92
C GLN A 129 -4.17 -3.03 11.69
N PHE A 130 -4.74 -3.87 12.54
CA PHE A 130 -4.01 -4.80 13.39
C PHE A 130 -4.58 -6.22 13.27
N VAL A 131 -3.70 -7.21 13.34
CA VAL A 131 -4.02 -8.61 13.52
C VAL A 131 -3.18 -9.11 14.70
N ASP A 132 -3.81 -9.72 15.70
CA ASP A 132 -3.13 -10.20 16.91
C ASP A 132 -2.18 -9.14 17.53
N SER A 133 -2.65 -7.88 17.64
CA SER A 133 -1.89 -6.71 18.11
C SER A 133 -0.70 -6.28 17.21
N THR A 134 -0.46 -6.95 16.10
CA THR A 134 0.57 -6.57 15.12
C THR A 134 -0.02 -5.67 14.06
N GLU A 135 0.57 -4.49 13.85
CA GLU A 135 0.13 -3.57 12.79
C GLU A 135 0.45 -4.15 11.41
N ILE A 136 -0.58 -4.38 10.62
CA ILE A 136 -0.47 -4.94 9.26
C ILE A 136 -0.52 -3.87 8.15
N GLY A 137 -1.03 -2.67 8.45
CA GLY A 137 -1.15 -1.61 7.46
C GLY A 137 -2.12 -0.52 7.89
N HIS A 138 -2.69 0.15 6.91
CA HIS A 138 -3.77 1.11 7.10
C HIS A 138 -5.01 0.66 6.32
N GLY A 139 -6.16 1.12 6.79
CA GLY A 139 -7.46 0.93 6.16
C GLY A 139 -7.96 2.24 5.54
N THR A 140 -9.19 2.61 5.85
CA THR A 140 -9.85 3.78 5.30
C THR A 140 -9.14 5.08 5.69
N ILE A 141 -8.91 5.96 4.71
CA ILE A 141 -8.54 7.36 4.94
C ILE A 141 -9.85 8.16 5.04
N TRP A 142 -10.12 8.68 6.24
CA TRP A 142 -11.33 9.42 6.58
C TRP A 142 -11.25 10.91 6.24
N GLY A 143 -10.09 11.37 5.84
CA GLY A 143 -9.83 12.71 5.40
C GLY A 143 -8.38 13.07 5.53
N ALA A 144 -7.95 14.01 4.71
CA ALA A 144 -6.61 14.57 4.79
C ALA A 144 -6.62 16.06 4.45
N ARG A 145 -5.62 16.76 4.99
CA ARG A 145 -5.30 18.14 4.67
C ARG A 145 -3.81 18.23 4.38
N PHE A 146 -3.45 18.89 3.31
CA PHE A 146 -2.07 19.10 2.92
C PHE A 146 -1.81 20.61 2.73
N GLU A 147 -0.72 21.12 3.27
CA GLU A 147 -0.26 22.49 3.06
C GLU A 147 1.05 22.47 2.27
N GLN A 148 1.04 23.07 1.07
CA GLN A 148 2.18 23.17 0.20
C GLN A 148 2.31 24.61 -0.34
N GLY A 149 3.46 25.23 -0.12
CA GLY A 149 3.74 26.57 -0.62
C GLY A 149 2.72 27.61 -0.19
N GLY A 150 2.21 27.51 1.04
CA GLY A 150 1.20 28.41 1.61
C GLY A 150 -0.23 28.16 1.12
N LYS A 151 -0.49 27.12 0.36
CA LYS A 151 -1.83 26.70 -0.07
C LYS A 151 -2.26 25.46 0.68
N THR A 152 -3.53 25.44 1.06
CA THR A 152 -4.16 24.31 1.73
C THR A 152 -4.99 23.51 0.74
N TYR A 153 -4.89 22.18 0.81
CA TYR A 153 -5.61 21.23 0.00
C TYR A 153 -6.30 20.22 0.91
N TYR A 154 -7.62 20.18 0.89
CA TYR A 154 -8.40 19.19 1.62
C TYR A 154 -8.70 17.99 0.74
N ALA A 155 -8.80 16.81 1.36
CA ALA A 155 -9.28 15.59 0.73
C ALA A 155 -10.36 14.99 1.64
N ILE A 156 -11.61 15.18 1.26
CA ILE A 156 -12.79 14.71 1.99
C ILE A 156 -13.34 13.52 1.21
N PRO A 157 -13.34 12.30 1.77
CA PRO A 157 -13.85 11.13 1.07
C PRO A 157 -15.37 11.18 0.98
N PHE A 158 -15.89 10.79 -0.16
CA PHE A 158 -17.32 10.59 -0.40
C PHE A 158 -17.52 9.30 -1.19
N VAL A 159 -18.49 8.49 -0.75
CA VAL A 159 -18.83 7.22 -1.41
C VAL A 159 -20.02 7.45 -2.33
N GLN A 160 -19.84 7.21 -3.62
CA GLN A 160 -20.90 7.26 -4.61
C GLN A 160 -20.79 6.00 -5.49
N ASP A 161 -21.92 5.32 -5.69
CA ASP A 161 -21.99 4.07 -6.47
C ASP A 161 -20.97 3.00 -6.04
N GLY A 162 -20.73 2.89 -4.72
CA GLY A 162 -19.79 1.95 -4.14
C GLY A 162 -18.30 2.32 -4.36
N LYS A 163 -18.01 3.49 -4.91
CA LYS A 163 -16.66 4.01 -5.15
C LYS A 163 -16.36 5.18 -4.25
N VAL A 164 -15.18 5.17 -3.62
CA VAL A 164 -14.66 6.30 -2.87
C VAL A 164 -14.05 7.30 -3.84
N SER A 165 -14.41 8.56 -3.70
CA SER A 165 -13.78 9.70 -4.37
C SER A 165 -13.46 10.79 -3.35
N TYR A 166 -12.52 11.68 -3.66
CA TYR A 166 -12.08 12.72 -2.75
C TYR A 166 -12.40 14.09 -3.31
N TRP A 167 -12.83 14.97 -2.43
CA TRP A 167 -13.36 16.29 -2.75
C TRP A 167 -12.71 17.36 -1.87
N ASP A 168 -12.64 18.59 -2.38
CA ASP A 168 -12.21 19.73 -1.57
C ASP A 168 -13.34 20.24 -0.65
N GLU A 169 -13.07 21.25 0.14
CA GLU A 169 -14.04 21.85 1.07
C GLU A 169 -15.17 22.63 0.37
N GLN A 170 -15.04 22.90 -0.93
CA GLN A 170 -16.09 23.52 -1.76
C GLN A 170 -16.93 22.48 -2.50
N GLY A 171 -16.64 21.20 -2.36
CA GLY A 171 -17.32 20.12 -3.06
C GLY A 171 -16.84 19.93 -4.51
N ASN A 172 -15.67 20.42 -4.88
CA ASN A 172 -15.06 20.12 -6.16
C ASN A 172 -14.25 18.82 -6.08
N SER A 173 -14.34 17.99 -7.11
CA SER A 173 -13.53 16.78 -7.19
C SER A 173 -12.03 17.10 -7.19
N LEU A 174 -11.26 16.37 -6.41
CA LEU A 174 -9.79 16.43 -6.48
C LEU A 174 -9.27 15.85 -7.79
N ARG A 175 -10.02 14.96 -8.43
CA ARG A 175 -9.67 14.42 -9.73
C ARG A 175 -9.93 15.48 -10.81
N LYS A 176 -8.87 15.97 -11.44
CA LYS A 176 -8.88 16.97 -12.51
C LYS A 176 -8.51 16.32 -13.85
N ASN A 177 -8.69 17.07 -14.93
CA ASN A 177 -8.40 16.57 -16.27
C ASN A 177 -6.91 16.25 -16.52
N LEU A 178 -6.00 16.89 -15.79
CA LEU A 178 -4.56 16.71 -15.96
C LEU A 178 -3.86 16.42 -14.63
N LEU A 179 -3.05 15.37 -14.61
CA LEU A 179 -2.12 15.07 -13.50
C LEU A 179 -1.03 16.15 -13.39
N LYS A 180 -0.58 16.41 -12.18
CA LYS A 180 0.55 17.33 -11.93
C LYS A 180 1.88 16.78 -12.44
N ALA A 181 2.06 15.47 -12.46
CA ALA A 181 3.27 14.82 -12.97
C ALA A 181 2.95 13.47 -13.62
N PRO A 182 3.65 13.10 -14.72
CA PRO A 182 3.42 11.83 -15.42
C PRO A 182 4.02 10.61 -14.74
N LEU A 183 4.69 10.80 -13.62
CA LEU A 183 5.44 9.77 -12.88
C LEU A 183 5.18 9.89 -11.39
N LYS A 184 5.13 8.73 -10.71
CA LYS A 184 5.15 8.65 -9.26
C LYS A 184 6.59 8.47 -8.77
N TYR A 185 6.97 9.13 -7.67
CA TYR A 185 8.27 8.92 -6.98
C TYR A 185 9.51 9.10 -7.88
N SER A 186 9.55 10.15 -8.67
CA SER A 186 10.72 10.54 -9.44
C SER A 186 11.32 11.84 -8.90
N ARG A 187 12.45 12.27 -9.45
CA ARG A 187 12.99 13.60 -9.21
C ARG A 187 13.01 14.41 -10.50
N ILE A 188 12.78 15.70 -10.41
CA ILE A 188 13.03 16.59 -11.54
C ILE A 188 14.54 16.70 -11.72
N SER A 189 15.07 16.16 -12.81
CA SER A 189 16.49 16.23 -13.15
C SER A 189 16.83 17.51 -13.89
N SER A 190 15.87 18.11 -14.59
CA SER A 190 16.02 19.38 -15.25
C SER A 190 14.69 20.13 -15.37
N ARG A 191 14.70 21.41 -15.04
CA ARG A 191 13.54 22.31 -15.15
C ARG A 191 13.52 23.03 -16.49
N PHE A 192 12.36 23.58 -16.85
CA PHE A 192 12.20 24.49 -17.97
C PHE A 192 13.17 25.67 -17.86
N SER A 193 13.82 26.02 -18.97
CA SER A 193 14.73 27.16 -19.03
C SER A 193 14.85 27.66 -20.46
N ASN A 194 14.79 28.96 -20.67
CA ASN A 194 15.05 29.59 -21.96
C ASN A 194 16.55 29.61 -22.35
N GLY A 195 17.45 29.30 -21.40
CA GLY A 195 18.89 29.28 -21.67
C GLY A 195 19.70 28.71 -20.54
N ARG A 196 19.83 27.36 -20.48
CA ARG A 196 20.70 26.66 -19.53
C ARG A 196 22.01 26.23 -20.19
N MET A 197 23.05 26.05 -19.40
CA MET A 197 24.28 25.41 -19.85
C MET A 197 24.01 23.91 -20.06
N HIS A 198 24.22 23.44 -21.29
CA HIS A 198 24.09 22.02 -21.60
C HIS A 198 25.21 21.24 -20.90
N PRO A 199 24.93 20.19 -20.08
CA PRO A 199 25.94 19.57 -19.25
C PRO A 199 27.08 18.91 -20.01
N ILE A 200 26.82 18.42 -21.23
CA ILE A 200 27.82 17.74 -22.06
C ILE A 200 28.45 18.72 -23.06
N LEU A 201 27.65 19.46 -23.80
CA LEU A 201 28.13 20.34 -24.88
C LEU A 201 28.67 21.68 -24.37
N ARG A 202 28.45 22.05 -23.12
CA ARG A 202 28.88 23.29 -22.48
C ARG A 202 28.52 24.56 -23.25
N ILE A 203 27.42 24.53 -24.00
CA ILE A 203 26.83 25.68 -24.71
C ILE A 203 25.51 26.06 -24.05
N ARG A 204 25.12 27.34 -24.15
CA ARG A 204 23.79 27.78 -23.72
C ARG A 204 22.74 27.29 -24.71
N ARG A 205 21.80 26.53 -24.24
CA ARG A 205 20.69 26.00 -25.03
C ARG A 205 19.39 26.06 -24.26
N PRO A 206 18.25 26.39 -24.88
CA PRO A 206 16.96 26.34 -24.26
C PRO A 206 16.60 24.89 -23.94
N HIS A 207 15.84 24.72 -22.86
CA HIS A 207 15.19 23.45 -22.46
C HIS A 207 13.73 23.74 -22.23
N HIS A 208 12.88 23.55 -23.23
CA HIS A 208 11.46 23.88 -23.20
C HIS A 208 10.61 22.75 -22.64
N GLY A 209 11.12 22.01 -21.66
CA GLY A 209 10.46 20.92 -20.99
C GLY A 209 10.94 20.73 -19.55
N VAL A 210 10.41 19.74 -18.89
CA VAL A 210 10.85 19.28 -17.57
C VAL A 210 11.27 17.82 -17.72
N ASP A 211 12.51 17.51 -17.31
CA ASP A 211 13.01 16.13 -17.31
C ASP A 211 12.80 15.52 -15.93
N TYR A 212 12.16 14.37 -15.90
CA TYR A 212 12.02 13.53 -14.71
C TYR A 212 13.02 12.38 -14.76
N ALA A 213 13.70 12.11 -13.67
CA ALA A 213 14.59 10.97 -13.52
C ALA A 213 13.98 9.96 -12.55
N ALA A 214 13.88 8.72 -13.00
CA ALA A 214 13.38 7.59 -12.22
C ALA A 214 14.19 6.33 -12.55
N PRO A 215 14.17 5.29 -11.70
CA PRO A 215 14.76 3.99 -12.02
C PRO A 215 14.20 3.40 -13.31
N ALA A 216 15.01 2.60 -14.02
CA ALA A 216 14.54 1.87 -15.19
C ALA A 216 13.34 0.97 -14.83
N GLY A 217 12.32 0.95 -15.69
CA GLY A 217 11.08 0.21 -15.45
C GLY A 217 10.01 0.97 -14.67
N THR A 218 10.26 2.22 -14.24
CA THR A 218 9.24 3.05 -13.63
C THR A 218 8.12 3.34 -14.64
N PRO A 219 6.84 3.06 -14.31
CA PRO A 219 5.72 3.34 -15.19
C PRO A 219 5.59 4.85 -15.47
N VAL A 220 5.40 5.19 -16.72
CA VAL A 220 5.05 6.55 -17.16
C VAL A 220 3.59 6.53 -17.58
N VAL A 221 2.80 7.45 -17.05
CA VAL A 221 1.38 7.57 -17.36
C VAL A 221 1.09 8.82 -18.16
N ALA A 222 0.04 8.79 -18.99
CA ALA A 222 -0.50 10.00 -19.58
C ALA A 222 -0.99 10.95 -18.49
N VAL A 223 -0.74 12.24 -18.63
CA VAL A 223 -1.21 13.24 -17.64
C VAL A 223 -2.67 13.61 -17.82
N GLY A 224 -3.29 13.20 -18.92
CA GLY A 224 -4.71 13.38 -19.23
C GLY A 224 -5.19 12.28 -20.18
N ASP A 225 -6.49 12.20 -20.33
CA ASP A 225 -7.18 11.30 -21.28
C ASP A 225 -7.11 11.84 -22.69
#